data_865ced94047e368d2ddb16caa236c0f4
#
_entry.id   865ced94047e368d2ddb16caa236c0f4
#
_cell.length_a   1.000
_cell.length_b   1.000
_cell.length_c   1.000
_cell.angle_alpha   90.00
_cell.angle_beta   90.00
_cell.angle_gamma   90.00
#
_symmetry.space_group_name_H-M   'P 1'
#
loop_
_entity.id
_entity.type
_entity.pdbx_description
1 polymer ?
#
loop_
_entity_poly.entity_id
_entity_poly.type
_entity_poly.pdbx_seq_one_letter_code
_entity_poly.pdbx_strand_id
1 'polypeptide(L)'
;MRKIVLNTIALTGMFALAACGTGATPDEDAGATDETAEATAEEAPAEEAPAADVAFADLTGDAAAGETVFAQCRTCHLVEEGKNGVGPSLYGVIGRPAGSIEGFNYSEANANSGITWTPEVMFEYLEAPREYMPGTRMAFPGLKNPQDRADVIAYLDATDE
;
A
#
# COMPACT_ATOMS: atom_id res chain seq x y z
N MET A 1 44.22 -13.51 11.13
CA MET A 1 44.12 -14.41 12.29
C MET A 1 43.31 -13.72 13.38
N ARG A 2 42.02 -13.97 13.48
CA ARG A 2 41.22 -13.60 14.65
C ARG A 2 40.11 -14.62 14.85
N LYS A 3 40.02 -15.09 16.05
CA LYS A 3 39.45 -16.35 16.54
C LYS A 3 37.91 -16.35 16.52
N ILE A 4 37.42 -17.50 16.12
CA ILE A 4 36.02 -17.97 16.27
C ILE A 4 35.75 -18.18 17.75
N VAL A 5 34.63 -17.65 18.24
CA VAL A 5 34.07 -18.05 19.54
C VAL A 5 32.67 -18.63 19.26
N LEU A 6 32.58 -19.94 19.34
CA LEU A 6 31.32 -20.68 19.46
C LEU A 6 30.76 -20.44 20.87
N ASN A 7 29.48 -20.05 20.94
CA ASN A 7 28.73 -20.11 22.19
C ASN A 7 27.47 -20.96 21.97
N THR A 8 27.59 -22.20 22.46
CA THR A 8 26.53 -23.21 22.51
C THR A 8 25.74 -23.00 23.82
N ILE A 9 24.46 -22.72 23.75
CA ILE A 9 23.54 -22.82 24.88
C ILE A 9 22.37 -23.72 24.47
N ALA A 10 22.42 -24.96 24.99
CA ALA A 10 21.30 -25.88 25.03
C ALA A 10 20.45 -25.56 26.27
N LEU A 11 19.16 -25.44 26.13
CA LEU A 11 18.23 -25.50 27.26
C LEU A 11 17.01 -26.34 26.90
N THR A 12 17.01 -27.54 27.45
CA THR A 12 15.95 -28.53 27.47
C THR A 12 14.88 -28.08 28.48
N GLY A 13 13.65 -28.01 28.09
CA GLY A 13 12.49 -27.75 28.97
C GLY A 13 11.30 -28.60 28.59
N MET A 14 11.18 -29.75 29.23
CA MET A 14 10.09 -30.70 29.17
C MET A 14 9.05 -30.27 30.19
N PHE A 15 7.75 -30.09 29.79
CA PHE A 15 6.66 -30.05 30.75
C PHE A 15 5.43 -30.80 30.26
N ALA A 16 4.85 -31.52 31.21
CA ALA A 16 3.96 -32.64 31.10
C ALA A 16 2.47 -32.30 30.89
N LEU A 17 1.76 -33.37 30.46
CA LEU A 17 0.30 -33.51 30.36
C LEU A 17 -0.45 -33.44 31.71
N ALA A 18 -1.70 -32.92 31.70
CA ALA A 18 -2.85 -33.41 32.50
C ALA A 18 -4.10 -32.85 31.81
N ALA A 19 -4.96 -33.56 31.30
CA ALA A 19 -6.01 -34.53 31.55
C ALA A 19 -7.28 -33.95 32.20
N CYS A 20 -8.39 -34.09 31.43
CA CYS A 20 -9.80 -34.39 31.81
C CYS A 20 -10.60 -33.47 32.74
N GLY A 21 -11.79 -33.10 32.22
CA GLY A 21 -12.90 -32.62 33.02
C GLY A 21 -14.20 -32.48 32.19
N THR A 22 -14.96 -33.54 32.09
CA THR A 22 -16.36 -33.60 31.58
C THR A 22 -17.33 -32.98 32.58
N GLY A 23 -18.41 -32.30 32.11
CA GLY A 23 -19.50 -31.90 33.00
C GLY A 23 -20.61 -31.11 32.28
N ALA A 24 -21.63 -31.80 31.98
CA ALA A 24 -23.00 -31.55 31.52
C ALA A 24 -23.71 -30.25 31.95
N THR A 25 -24.59 -29.81 31.03
CA THR A 25 -25.74 -28.90 31.14
C THR A 25 -26.84 -29.42 32.11
N PRO A 26 -28.03 -28.75 32.31
CA PRO A 26 -28.57 -27.45 31.88
C PRO A 26 -29.26 -26.66 33.03
N ASP A 27 -29.88 -25.56 32.72
CA ASP A 27 -31.20 -25.02 33.06
C ASP A 27 -31.22 -23.51 33.31
N GLU A 28 -32.06 -22.89 32.51
CA GLU A 28 -33.08 -21.83 32.68
C GLU A 28 -32.94 -20.84 33.85
N ASP A 29 -32.97 -19.53 33.61
CA ASP A 29 -34.14 -18.69 33.88
C ASP A 29 -33.92 -17.23 33.45
N ALA A 30 -35.05 -16.58 33.19
CA ALA A 30 -35.28 -15.29 32.59
C ALA A 30 -34.80 -14.09 33.42
N GLY A 31 -34.44 -13.00 32.72
CA GLY A 31 -34.24 -11.69 33.31
C GLY A 31 -34.02 -10.64 32.24
N ALA A 32 -35.11 -10.08 31.71
CA ALA A 32 -35.07 -8.90 30.85
C ALA A 32 -34.61 -7.67 31.60
N THR A 33 -33.64 -6.96 31.06
CA THR A 33 -33.55 -5.50 31.18
C THR A 33 -33.04 -4.92 29.87
N ASP A 34 -33.92 -4.22 29.23
CA ASP A 34 -33.80 -3.24 28.20
C ASP A 34 -32.71 -2.19 28.60
N GLU A 35 -31.65 -2.10 27.82
CA GLU A 35 -30.81 -0.89 27.80
C GLU A 35 -30.39 -0.63 26.35
N THR A 36 -31.10 0.33 25.80
CA THR A 36 -30.89 0.98 24.49
C THR A 36 -29.45 1.41 24.33
N ALA A 37 -28.66 0.62 23.65
CA ALA A 37 -27.38 1.07 23.10
C ALA A 37 -27.68 1.77 21.77
N GLU A 38 -27.62 3.06 21.80
CA GLU A 38 -27.61 3.97 20.66
C GLU A 38 -26.44 3.62 19.76
N ALA A 39 -26.71 2.88 18.69
CA ALA A 39 -25.75 2.62 17.66
C ALA A 39 -25.52 3.92 16.90
N THR A 40 -24.37 4.55 17.16
CA THR A 40 -23.82 5.58 16.31
C THR A 40 -23.69 5.00 14.92
N ALA A 41 -24.48 5.50 13.98
CA ALA A 41 -24.38 5.15 12.57
C ALA A 41 -22.99 5.60 12.10
N GLU A 42 -22.12 4.64 11.89
CA GLU A 42 -20.89 4.81 11.11
C GLU A 42 -21.31 5.15 9.70
N GLU A 43 -21.01 6.37 9.31
CA GLU A 43 -21.27 6.92 7.99
C GLU A 43 -20.52 6.05 6.99
N ALA A 44 -21.25 5.27 6.20
CA ALA A 44 -20.71 4.50 5.10
C ALA A 44 -19.96 5.45 4.15
N PRO A 45 -18.80 5.05 3.60
CA PRO A 45 -18.09 5.87 2.62
C PRO A 45 -19.04 6.23 1.48
N ALA A 46 -19.13 7.51 1.18
CA ALA A 46 -19.92 8.03 0.06
C ALA A 46 -19.56 7.22 -1.19
N GLU A 47 -20.55 6.64 -1.81
CA GLU A 47 -20.47 5.97 -3.11
C GLU A 47 -19.93 6.99 -4.11
N GLU A 48 -18.67 6.80 -4.49
CA GLU A 48 -17.95 7.67 -5.40
C GLU A 48 -18.67 7.63 -6.75
N ALA A 49 -19.25 8.75 -7.15
CA ALA A 49 -19.83 8.91 -8.48
C ALA A 49 -18.78 8.53 -9.53
N PRO A 50 -19.17 7.92 -10.67
CA PRO A 50 -18.23 7.56 -11.71
C PRO A 50 -17.42 8.80 -12.09
N ALA A 51 -16.09 8.71 -11.96
CA ALA A 51 -15.18 9.78 -12.31
C ALA A 51 -15.43 10.15 -13.78
N ALA A 52 -16.01 11.33 -14.01
CA ALA A 52 -16.02 11.94 -15.33
C ALA A 52 -14.55 12.03 -15.80
N ASP A 53 -14.32 12.02 -17.12
CA ASP A 53 -12.99 12.23 -17.73
C ASP A 53 -12.45 13.62 -17.32
N VAL A 54 -11.89 13.70 -16.09
CA VAL A 54 -11.29 14.91 -15.54
C VAL A 54 -9.83 14.92 -15.98
N ALA A 55 -9.45 15.95 -16.71
CA ALA A 55 -8.07 16.11 -17.12
C ALA A 55 -7.19 16.49 -15.91
N PHE A 56 -5.94 15.99 -15.86
CA PHE A 56 -5.00 16.33 -14.81
C PHE A 56 -4.81 17.85 -14.65
N ALA A 57 -4.82 18.58 -15.78
CA ALA A 57 -4.68 20.05 -15.81
C ALA A 57 -5.80 20.82 -15.09
N ASP A 58 -6.94 20.20 -14.86
CA ASP A 58 -8.08 20.82 -14.16
C ASP A 58 -8.04 20.57 -12.63
N LEU A 59 -7.06 19.82 -12.15
CA LEU A 59 -6.90 19.46 -10.75
C LEU A 59 -5.74 20.21 -10.11
N THR A 60 -5.88 20.47 -8.82
CA THR A 60 -4.76 20.92 -7.97
C THR A 60 -4.47 19.83 -6.97
N GLY A 61 -3.26 19.26 -7.01
CA GLY A 61 -2.83 18.25 -6.08
C GLY A 61 -2.43 18.84 -4.72
N ASP A 62 -2.78 18.14 -3.65
CA ASP A 62 -2.37 18.44 -2.28
C ASP A 62 -1.40 17.36 -1.79
N ALA A 63 -0.13 17.73 -1.56
CA ALA A 63 0.89 16.79 -1.13
C ALA A 63 0.61 16.17 0.24
N ALA A 64 -0.07 16.89 1.15
CA ALA A 64 -0.41 16.35 2.47
C ALA A 64 -1.54 15.31 2.37
N ALA A 65 -2.54 15.52 1.53
CA ALA A 65 -3.55 14.52 1.19
C ALA A 65 -2.89 13.33 0.45
N GLY A 66 -1.98 13.63 -0.47
CA GLY A 66 -1.22 12.63 -1.23
C GLY A 66 -0.38 11.69 -0.37
N GLU A 67 0.17 12.16 0.75
CA GLU A 67 0.84 11.28 1.72
C GLU A 67 -0.11 10.22 2.27
N THR A 68 -1.37 10.58 2.51
CA THR A 68 -2.40 9.64 2.94
C THR A 68 -2.73 8.62 1.85
N VAL A 69 -2.91 9.07 0.63
CA VAL A 69 -3.14 8.19 -0.54
C VAL A 69 -1.95 7.25 -0.74
N PHE A 70 -0.72 7.75 -0.58
CA PHE A 70 0.52 6.99 -0.73
C PHE A 70 0.63 5.81 0.25
N ALA A 71 -0.13 5.77 1.34
CA ALA A 71 -0.15 4.64 2.26
C ALA A 71 -0.40 3.30 1.56
N GLN A 72 -1.17 3.28 0.47
CA GLN A 72 -1.42 2.10 -0.35
C GLN A 72 -0.17 1.64 -1.13
N CYS A 73 0.73 2.55 -1.43
CA CYS A 73 1.94 2.32 -2.22
C CYS A 73 3.11 1.86 -1.34
N ARG A 74 3.13 2.28 -0.06
CA ARG A 74 4.21 2.03 0.91
C ARG A 74 4.51 0.56 1.15
N THR A 75 3.56 -0.33 0.91
CA THR A 75 3.76 -1.77 1.05
C THR A 75 4.87 -2.27 0.11
N CYS A 76 5.04 -1.63 -1.04
CA CYS A 76 5.96 -2.05 -2.08
C CYS A 76 7.05 -1.01 -2.37
N HIS A 77 6.76 0.28 -2.21
CA HIS A 77 7.64 1.38 -2.61
C HIS A 77 8.12 2.21 -1.42
N LEU A 78 9.35 2.71 -1.54
CA LEU A 78 9.94 3.68 -0.63
C LEU A 78 10.17 5.00 -1.37
N VAL A 79 10.12 6.11 -0.64
CA VAL A 79 10.45 7.46 -1.14
C VAL A 79 11.82 7.93 -0.63
N GLU A 80 12.73 6.98 -0.43
CA GLU A 80 14.09 7.25 -0.01
C GLU A 80 15.05 6.99 -1.18
N GLU A 81 16.03 7.88 -1.35
CA GLU A 81 17.01 7.78 -2.42
C GLU A 81 17.74 6.43 -2.39
N GLY A 82 17.80 5.76 -3.53
CA GLY A 82 18.51 4.49 -3.71
C GLY A 82 17.93 3.29 -2.95
N LYS A 83 16.78 3.45 -2.26
CA LYS A 83 16.16 2.35 -1.50
C LYS A 83 15.00 1.71 -2.26
N ASN A 84 15.25 0.54 -2.79
CA ASN A 84 14.23 -0.29 -3.40
C ASN A 84 13.56 -1.21 -2.37
N GLY A 85 12.25 -1.41 -2.52
CA GLY A 85 11.47 -2.42 -1.82
C GLY A 85 11.12 -3.59 -2.75
N VAL A 86 9.88 -4.08 -2.67
CA VAL A 86 9.31 -4.98 -3.68
C VAL A 86 9.21 -4.27 -5.03
N GLY A 87 8.86 -2.98 -5.01
CA GLY A 87 8.93 -2.06 -6.13
C GLY A 87 10.19 -1.19 -6.08
N PRO A 88 10.48 -0.44 -7.16
CA PRO A 88 11.58 0.52 -7.19
C PRO A 88 11.32 1.70 -6.25
N SER A 89 12.39 2.38 -5.84
CA SER A 89 12.27 3.66 -5.13
C SER A 89 11.48 4.67 -5.96
N LEU A 90 10.58 5.39 -5.30
CA LEU A 90 9.83 6.49 -5.91
C LEU A 90 10.41 7.89 -5.58
N TYR A 91 11.55 7.95 -4.87
CA TYR A 91 12.27 9.20 -4.68
C TYR A 91 12.64 9.79 -6.05
N GLY A 92 12.30 11.05 -6.30
CA GLY A 92 12.52 11.74 -7.57
C GLY A 92 11.95 11.00 -8.79
N VAL A 93 10.78 10.39 -8.64
CA VAL A 93 10.16 9.63 -9.74
C VAL A 93 9.56 10.54 -10.80
N ILE A 94 9.08 11.72 -10.43
CA ILE A 94 8.51 12.67 -11.38
C ILE A 94 9.65 13.22 -12.28
N GLY A 95 9.43 13.19 -13.58
CA GLY A 95 10.43 13.53 -14.59
C GLY A 95 11.44 12.43 -14.91
N ARG A 96 11.44 11.31 -14.20
CA ARG A 96 12.40 10.20 -14.38
C ARG A 96 11.96 9.25 -15.50
N PRO A 97 12.90 8.77 -16.35
CA PRO A 97 12.59 7.70 -17.32
C PRO A 97 12.20 6.40 -16.63
N ALA A 98 11.20 5.69 -17.17
CA ALA A 98 10.81 4.38 -16.69
C ALA A 98 11.96 3.38 -16.82
N GLY A 99 12.06 2.43 -15.88
CA GLY A 99 13.10 1.41 -15.92
C GLY A 99 14.51 1.88 -15.58
N SER A 100 14.71 3.14 -15.14
CA SER A 100 16.03 3.76 -15.04
C SER A 100 16.77 3.53 -13.72
N ILE A 101 16.14 2.98 -12.68
CA ILE A 101 16.86 2.72 -11.42
C ILE A 101 17.82 1.55 -11.61
N GLU A 102 19.11 1.84 -11.42
CA GLU A 102 20.16 0.86 -11.57
C GLU A 102 20.02 -0.29 -10.56
N GLY A 103 20.22 -1.52 -11.03
CA GLY A 103 20.13 -2.72 -10.21
C GLY A 103 18.72 -3.18 -9.83
N PHE A 104 17.66 -2.43 -10.17
CA PHE A 104 16.30 -2.91 -9.96
C PHE A 104 15.83 -3.80 -11.12
N ASN A 105 15.26 -4.95 -10.80
CA ASN A 105 14.78 -5.90 -11.82
C ASN A 105 13.36 -5.53 -12.31
N TYR A 106 13.27 -4.62 -13.26
CA TYR A 106 12.01 -4.23 -13.89
C TYR A 106 11.39 -5.36 -14.73
N SER A 107 10.07 -5.27 -15.00
CA SER A 107 9.46 -6.03 -16.09
C SER A 107 9.99 -5.52 -17.44
N GLU A 108 9.99 -6.39 -18.46
CA GLU A 108 10.33 -5.95 -19.82
C GLU A 108 9.43 -4.83 -20.32
N ALA A 109 8.12 -4.90 -19.96
CA ALA A 109 7.17 -3.84 -20.29
C ALA A 109 7.59 -2.47 -19.72
N ASN A 110 8.07 -2.44 -18.49
CA ASN A 110 8.52 -1.17 -17.89
C ASN A 110 9.89 -0.73 -18.43
N ALA A 111 10.86 -1.66 -18.49
CA ALA A 111 12.22 -1.36 -18.93
C ALA A 111 12.28 -0.84 -20.38
N ASN A 112 11.39 -1.34 -21.24
CA ASN A 112 11.35 -1.02 -22.66
C ASN A 112 10.22 -0.05 -23.04
N SER A 113 9.50 0.52 -22.06
CA SER A 113 8.35 1.39 -22.33
C SER A 113 8.72 2.69 -23.04
N GLY A 114 9.94 3.20 -22.81
CA GLY A 114 10.39 4.47 -23.36
C GLY A 114 9.69 5.69 -22.80
N ILE A 115 8.83 5.53 -21.78
CA ILE A 115 8.10 6.65 -21.16
C ILE A 115 8.96 7.40 -20.13
N THR A 116 8.62 8.65 -19.93
CA THR A 116 9.09 9.46 -18.80
C THR A 116 7.91 9.68 -17.87
N TRP A 117 8.12 9.53 -16.59
CA TRP A 117 7.08 9.70 -15.58
C TRP A 117 6.78 11.19 -15.35
N THR A 118 6.22 11.86 -16.39
CA THR A 118 5.68 13.21 -16.17
C THR A 118 4.43 13.13 -15.27
N PRO A 119 3.99 14.22 -14.64
CA PRO A 119 2.77 14.23 -13.86
C PRO A 119 1.56 13.69 -14.63
N GLU A 120 1.41 14.06 -15.90
CA GLU A 120 0.30 13.63 -16.75
C GLU A 120 0.36 12.13 -17.05
N VAL A 121 1.54 11.63 -17.42
CA VAL A 121 1.77 10.19 -17.66
C VAL A 121 1.50 9.37 -16.40
N MET A 122 1.96 9.88 -15.24
CA MET A 122 1.71 9.23 -13.96
C MET A 122 0.23 9.22 -13.62
N PHE A 123 -0.50 10.30 -13.91
CA PHE A 123 -1.93 10.41 -13.68
C PHE A 123 -2.72 9.37 -14.47
N GLU A 124 -2.43 9.23 -15.76
CA GLU A 124 -3.05 8.20 -16.60
C GLU A 124 -2.67 6.78 -16.15
N TYR A 125 -1.38 6.56 -15.88
CA TYR A 125 -0.88 5.25 -15.45
C TYR A 125 -1.53 4.77 -14.16
N LEU A 126 -1.67 5.66 -13.16
CA LEU A 126 -2.20 5.31 -11.84
C LEU A 126 -3.70 4.97 -11.87
N GLU A 127 -4.44 5.33 -12.89
CA GLU A 127 -5.85 4.95 -13.02
C GLU A 127 -6.04 3.45 -13.20
N ALA A 128 -5.23 2.83 -14.06
CA ALA A 128 -5.29 1.41 -14.37
C ALA A 128 -3.93 0.88 -14.85
N PRO A 129 -2.94 0.66 -13.95
CA PRO A 129 -1.55 0.38 -14.33
C PRO A 129 -1.36 -0.82 -15.26
N ARG A 130 -2.20 -1.85 -15.11
CA ARG A 130 -2.12 -3.07 -15.94
C ARG A 130 -2.70 -2.88 -17.34
N GLU A 131 -3.64 -1.96 -17.49
CA GLU A 131 -4.22 -1.61 -18.78
C GLU A 131 -3.28 -0.64 -19.51
N TYR A 132 -2.73 0.33 -18.78
CA TYR A 132 -1.78 1.30 -19.33
C TYR A 132 -0.47 0.63 -19.79
N MET A 133 0.05 -0.32 -18.99
CA MET A 133 1.31 -1.02 -19.25
C MET A 133 1.11 -2.55 -19.17
N PRO A 134 0.59 -3.20 -20.22
CA PRO A 134 0.44 -4.66 -20.24
C PRO A 134 1.78 -5.36 -20.04
N GLY A 135 1.84 -6.29 -19.10
CA GLY A 135 3.07 -6.99 -18.73
C GLY A 135 3.83 -6.35 -17.56
N THR A 136 3.32 -5.27 -16.96
CA THR A 136 3.85 -4.75 -15.70
C THR A 136 3.74 -5.80 -14.59
N ARG A 137 4.75 -5.85 -13.70
CA ARG A 137 4.69 -6.68 -12.48
C ARG A 137 3.94 -6.01 -11.33
N MET A 138 3.63 -4.74 -11.44
CA MET A 138 2.88 -4.02 -10.42
C MET A 138 1.45 -4.56 -10.34
N ALA A 139 1.08 -5.09 -9.17
CA ALA A 139 -0.21 -5.73 -8.94
C ALA A 139 -1.26 -4.78 -8.36
N PHE A 140 -1.05 -3.48 -8.50
CA PHE A 140 -1.95 -2.44 -8.01
C PHE A 140 -3.18 -2.30 -8.90
N PRO A 141 -4.41 -2.21 -8.33
CA PRO A 141 -5.65 -2.12 -9.13
C PRO A 141 -5.87 -0.73 -9.75
N GLY A 142 -5.16 0.28 -9.29
CA GLY A 142 -5.30 1.66 -9.71
C GLY A 142 -6.09 2.53 -8.73
N LEU A 143 -5.96 3.85 -8.91
CA LEU A 143 -6.71 4.90 -8.20
C LEU A 143 -7.80 5.43 -9.13
N LYS A 144 -9.06 5.15 -8.83
CA LYS A 144 -10.18 5.58 -9.68
C LYS A 144 -10.55 7.04 -9.46
N ASN A 145 -10.35 7.54 -8.23
CA ASN A 145 -10.57 8.95 -7.93
C ASN A 145 -9.49 9.83 -8.58
N PRO A 146 -9.85 10.77 -9.47
CA PRO A 146 -8.86 11.63 -10.12
C PRO A 146 -8.16 12.58 -9.13
N GLN A 147 -8.84 13.04 -8.07
CA GLN A 147 -8.21 13.89 -7.06
C GLN A 147 -7.12 13.12 -6.29
N ASP A 148 -7.35 11.88 -5.90
CA ASP A 148 -6.33 11.06 -5.25
C ASP A 148 -5.10 10.87 -6.12
N ARG A 149 -5.28 10.74 -7.45
CA ARG A 149 -4.16 10.68 -8.39
C ARG A 149 -3.36 11.97 -8.42
N ALA A 150 -4.05 13.11 -8.46
CA ALA A 150 -3.39 14.42 -8.44
C ALA A 150 -2.64 14.65 -7.11
N ASP A 151 -3.24 14.29 -5.99
CA ASP A 151 -2.67 14.46 -4.66
C ASP A 151 -1.40 13.60 -4.47
N VAL A 152 -1.46 12.31 -4.84
CA VAL A 152 -0.29 11.44 -4.71
C VAL A 152 0.85 11.86 -5.65
N ILE A 153 0.55 12.41 -6.82
CA ILE A 153 1.56 12.97 -7.72
C ILE A 153 2.23 14.18 -7.08
N ALA A 154 1.46 15.09 -6.49
CA ALA A 154 2.01 16.24 -5.76
C ALA A 154 2.89 15.82 -4.58
N TYR A 155 2.50 14.77 -3.85
CA TYR A 155 3.34 14.18 -2.80
C TYR A 155 4.64 13.61 -3.35
N LEU A 156 4.60 12.87 -4.45
CA LEU A 156 5.78 12.26 -5.05
C LEU A 156 6.74 13.30 -5.63
N ASP A 157 6.22 14.39 -6.20
CA ASP A 157 7.01 15.51 -6.71
C ASP A 157 7.78 16.24 -5.59
N ALA A 158 7.18 16.31 -4.40
CA ALA A 158 7.81 16.92 -3.24
C ALA A 158 8.84 16.02 -2.51
N THR A 159 9.05 14.78 -2.95
CA THR A 159 9.95 13.84 -2.23
C THR A 159 11.43 14.04 -2.48
N ASP A 160 11.81 14.81 -3.48
CA ASP A 160 13.20 15.08 -3.89
C ASP A 160 13.61 16.58 -3.76
N GLU A 161 12.78 17.40 -3.10
CA GLU A 161 13.07 18.81 -2.77
C GLU A 161 13.86 19.00 -1.42
#